data_59b98bade8a91832c8e3fd7f509ab73a
#
_entry.id   59b98bade8a91832c8e3fd7f509ab73a
#
_cell.length_a   1.000
_cell.length_b   1.000
_cell.length_c   1.000
_cell.angle_alpha   90.00
_cell.angle_beta   90.00
_cell.angle_gamma   90.00
#
_symmetry.space_group_name_H-M   'P 1'
#
loop_
_entity.id
_entity.type
_entity.pdbx_description
1 polymer ?
#
loop_
_entity_poly.entity_id
_entity_poly.type
_entity_poly.pdbx_seq_one_letter_code
_entity_poly.pdbx_strand_id
1 'polypeptide(L)'
;MTIVEPVRTAAAPNAAPKGLSLYGADVASRLLLGTSRYPSPQVMQQAVAASGAGVVTVSLRRETARSGAGMRFLDMIKEMGVAVLPNTAGCRTAKEAVTTAQMAREIFDTTWIKLEVIGNDDTLQPDLFGLVEAAGILAREGFSVFPYTTEDLVAAERLMAAGCRVLMPWGAPIGTGRGLANPTALRSMRKYFPDTPLIVDAGIGAPSHAAQAMEMGYDAVLLNTAVANAADPVRMARAFADAIHAGREAYEAGLMEARDMAVPSTPVAGTPFFDLGS
;
A
#
# COMPACT_ATOMS: atom_id res chain seq x y z
N MET A 1 -13.28 44.99 19.21
CA MET A 1 -14.20 44.11 18.46
C MET A 1 -13.41 42.83 18.18
N THR A 2 -13.46 41.91 19.13
CA THR A 2 -12.65 40.69 19.12
C THR A 2 -13.45 39.63 18.36
N ILE A 3 -12.93 39.18 17.24
CA ILE A 3 -13.54 38.12 16.44
C ILE A 3 -13.24 36.79 17.17
N VAL A 4 -14.26 36.19 17.76
CA VAL A 4 -14.18 34.84 18.34
C VAL A 4 -14.35 33.86 17.19
N GLU A 5 -13.30 33.13 16.84
CA GLU A 5 -13.41 31.99 15.91
C GLU A 5 -14.25 30.88 16.55
N PRO A 6 -15.12 30.20 15.76
CA PRO A 6 -15.96 29.14 16.30
C PRO A 6 -15.10 27.92 16.66
N VAL A 7 -15.23 27.45 17.87
CA VAL A 7 -14.68 26.19 18.39
C VAL A 7 -15.12 25.05 17.47
N ARG A 8 -14.17 24.39 16.81
CA ARG A 8 -14.44 23.12 16.12
C ARG A 8 -14.93 22.11 17.15
N THR A 9 -16.20 21.78 17.08
CA THR A 9 -16.78 20.65 17.82
C THR A 9 -15.98 19.38 17.50
N ALA A 10 -15.48 18.72 18.55
CA ALA A 10 -14.84 17.42 18.46
C ALA A 10 -15.75 16.46 17.70
N ALA A 11 -15.19 15.75 16.75
CA ALA A 11 -15.89 14.69 16.02
C ALA A 11 -16.42 13.65 17.02
N ALA A 12 -17.65 13.22 16.80
CA ALA A 12 -18.30 12.22 17.64
C ALA A 12 -17.46 10.95 17.76
N PRO A 13 -17.33 10.36 18.96
CA PRO A 13 -16.63 9.10 19.12
C PRO A 13 -17.45 7.94 18.53
N ASN A 14 -16.76 6.99 17.88
CA ASN A 14 -17.25 5.69 17.44
C ASN A 14 -18.00 5.61 16.10
N ALA A 15 -17.30 5.89 14.99
CA ALA A 15 -17.50 5.05 13.82
C ALA A 15 -16.56 3.84 13.96
N ALA A 16 -17.09 2.62 13.83
CA ALA A 16 -16.26 1.42 13.74
C ALA A 16 -15.15 1.65 12.69
N PRO A 17 -13.91 1.17 12.91
CA PRO A 17 -12.81 1.41 11.98
C PRO A 17 -13.27 1.02 10.57
N LYS A 18 -13.22 1.98 9.63
CA LYS A 18 -13.61 1.72 8.24
C LYS A 18 -12.70 0.62 7.71
N GLY A 19 -13.26 -0.53 7.39
CA GLY A 19 -12.57 -1.61 6.74
C GLY A 19 -11.91 -1.12 5.44
N LEU A 20 -10.86 -1.79 4.99
CA LEU A 20 -10.27 -1.52 3.69
C LEU A 20 -11.15 -2.14 2.62
N SER A 21 -11.64 -1.34 1.66
CA SER A 21 -12.35 -1.84 0.49
C SER A 21 -11.58 -1.48 -0.77
N LEU A 22 -11.29 -2.48 -1.61
CA LEU A 22 -10.57 -2.32 -2.87
C LEU A 22 -11.44 -2.85 -4.00
N TYR A 23 -11.82 -2.01 -4.95
CA TYR A 23 -12.74 -2.35 -6.03
C TYR A 23 -14.04 -3.04 -5.56
N GLY A 24 -14.55 -2.62 -4.39
CA GLY A 24 -15.78 -3.17 -3.82
C GLY A 24 -15.63 -4.49 -3.06
N ALA A 25 -14.42 -5.03 -2.98
CA ALA A 25 -14.12 -6.19 -2.14
C ALA A 25 -13.56 -5.74 -0.79
N ASP A 26 -14.09 -6.26 0.29
CA ASP A 26 -13.56 -6.00 1.63
C ASP A 26 -12.27 -6.80 1.84
N VAL A 27 -11.25 -6.12 2.33
CA VAL A 27 -9.92 -6.68 2.60
C VAL A 27 -9.66 -6.67 4.10
N ALA A 28 -9.35 -7.83 4.64
CA ALA A 28 -9.22 -8.04 6.08
C ALA A 28 -8.05 -7.29 6.74
N SER A 29 -7.05 -6.88 5.97
CA SER A 29 -5.82 -6.25 6.48
C SER A 29 -5.34 -5.14 5.55
N ARG A 30 -4.72 -4.12 6.13
CA ARG A 30 -4.05 -3.03 5.40
C ARG A 30 -2.62 -3.38 4.97
N LEU A 31 -2.17 -4.59 5.26
CA LEU A 31 -0.90 -5.13 4.79
C LEU A 31 -1.12 -5.99 3.55
N LEU A 32 -0.48 -5.62 2.45
CA LEU A 32 -0.32 -6.44 1.26
C LEU A 32 1.12 -6.95 1.22
N LEU A 33 1.32 -8.25 0.99
CA LEU A 33 2.62 -8.88 1.09
C LEU A 33 3.03 -9.57 -0.21
N GLY A 34 4.25 -9.29 -0.68
CA GLY A 34 4.84 -10.00 -1.80
C GLY A 34 5.28 -11.41 -1.41
N THR A 35 5.29 -12.33 -2.38
CA THR A 35 5.63 -13.75 -2.17
C THR A 35 7.02 -14.14 -2.66
N SER A 36 7.81 -13.19 -3.13
CA SER A 36 9.10 -13.48 -3.74
C SER A 36 10.26 -13.38 -2.76
N ARG A 37 11.37 -14.11 -3.06
CA ARG A 37 12.66 -14.05 -2.35
C ARG A 37 12.69 -14.63 -0.92
N TYR A 38 11.66 -15.27 -0.46
CA TYR A 38 11.72 -16.01 0.81
C TYR A 38 12.67 -17.20 0.73
N PRO A 39 13.31 -17.60 1.85
CA PRO A 39 14.21 -18.76 1.88
C PRO A 39 13.55 -20.07 1.44
N SER A 40 12.24 -20.22 1.72
CA SER A 40 11.43 -21.35 1.28
C SER A 40 9.95 -20.98 1.18
N PRO A 41 9.15 -21.76 0.43
CA PRO A 41 7.69 -21.59 0.41
C PRO A 41 7.05 -21.68 1.81
N GLN A 42 7.55 -22.54 2.68
CA GLN A 42 7.04 -22.71 4.04
C GLN A 42 7.26 -21.45 4.88
N VAL A 43 8.44 -20.82 4.79
CA VAL A 43 8.75 -19.57 5.49
C VAL A 43 7.84 -18.46 4.97
N MET A 44 7.57 -18.41 3.67
CA MET A 44 6.64 -17.45 3.07
C MET A 44 5.23 -17.64 3.63
N GLN A 45 4.68 -18.87 3.64
CA GLN A 45 3.38 -19.16 4.23
C GLN A 45 3.29 -18.75 5.70
N GLN A 46 4.32 -19.07 6.49
CA GLN A 46 4.38 -18.67 7.91
C GLN A 46 4.42 -17.15 8.08
N ALA A 47 5.15 -16.44 7.24
CA ALA A 47 5.21 -14.97 7.27
C ALA A 47 3.86 -14.35 6.93
N VAL A 48 3.17 -14.84 5.89
CA VAL A 48 1.82 -14.39 5.53
C VAL A 48 0.84 -14.65 6.65
N ALA A 49 0.83 -15.86 7.22
CA ALA A 49 -0.04 -16.20 8.34
C ALA A 49 0.24 -15.35 9.59
N ALA A 50 1.52 -15.13 9.92
CA ALA A 50 1.92 -14.35 11.10
C ALA A 50 1.59 -12.86 10.96
N SER A 51 1.57 -12.33 9.74
CA SER A 51 1.24 -10.93 9.47
C SER A 51 -0.27 -10.68 9.34
N GLY A 52 -1.07 -11.72 9.10
CA GLY A 52 -2.48 -11.55 8.77
C GLY A 52 -2.71 -10.73 7.47
N ALA A 53 -1.74 -10.76 6.53
CA ALA A 53 -1.87 -10.03 5.27
C ALA A 53 -3.16 -10.40 4.56
N GLY A 54 -3.94 -9.40 4.14
CA GLY A 54 -5.22 -9.61 3.46
C GLY A 54 -5.08 -9.92 1.97
N VAL A 55 -3.92 -9.57 1.38
CA VAL A 55 -3.62 -9.75 -0.04
C VAL A 55 -2.17 -10.18 -0.20
N VAL A 56 -1.92 -11.11 -1.11
CA VAL A 56 -0.55 -11.46 -1.54
C VAL A 56 -0.34 -11.14 -3.01
N THR A 57 0.86 -10.65 -3.36
CA THR A 57 1.21 -10.42 -4.77
C THR A 57 2.03 -11.57 -5.33
N VAL A 58 1.74 -11.95 -6.56
CA VAL A 58 2.40 -13.05 -7.27
C VAL A 58 2.85 -12.61 -8.65
N SER A 59 4.10 -12.92 -9.01
CA SER A 59 4.64 -12.61 -10.34
C SER A 59 4.53 -13.80 -11.28
N LEU A 60 3.86 -13.61 -12.40
CA LEU A 60 3.70 -14.65 -13.42
C LEU A 60 5.02 -15.07 -14.07
N ARG A 61 5.97 -14.16 -14.25
CA ARG A 61 7.27 -14.45 -14.89
C ARG A 61 8.16 -15.40 -14.09
N ARG A 62 7.99 -15.44 -12.76
CA ARG A 62 8.78 -16.33 -11.89
C ARG A 62 8.15 -17.70 -11.75
N GLU A 63 6.84 -17.75 -11.87
CA GLU A 63 6.02 -18.94 -11.71
C GLU A 63 5.67 -19.46 -13.11
N THR A 64 6.64 -20.05 -13.82
CA THR A 64 6.36 -20.68 -15.11
C THR A 64 5.29 -21.75 -14.90
N ALA A 65 4.05 -21.43 -15.20
CA ALA A 65 2.85 -22.26 -15.01
C ALA A 65 2.92 -23.65 -15.68
N ARG A 66 4.01 -23.95 -16.40
CA ARG A 66 4.24 -25.21 -17.10
C ARG A 66 5.19 -26.17 -16.40
N SER A 67 5.83 -25.77 -15.30
CA SER A 67 6.64 -26.67 -14.49
C SER A 67 5.82 -27.24 -13.34
N GLY A 68 6.00 -28.51 -12.99
CA GLY A 68 5.30 -29.11 -11.85
C GLY A 68 5.58 -28.40 -10.51
N ALA A 69 6.63 -27.60 -10.43
CA ALA A 69 6.93 -26.73 -9.28
C ALA A 69 6.04 -25.49 -9.26
N GLY A 70 5.76 -24.88 -10.43
CA GLY A 70 4.87 -23.72 -10.53
C GLY A 70 3.41 -24.07 -10.16
N MET A 71 2.92 -25.24 -10.60
CA MET A 71 1.58 -25.69 -10.21
C MET A 71 1.45 -25.87 -8.70
N ARG A 72 2.41 -26.54 -8.07
CA ARG A 72 2.42 -26.70 -6.59
C ARG A 72 2.47 -25.38 -5.84
N PHE A 73 3.19 -24.40 -6.36
CA PHE A 73 3.23 -23.06 -5.78
C PHE A 73 1.87 -22.36 -5.87
N LEU A 74 1.20 -22.43 -7.02
CA LEU A 74 -0.13 -21.87 -7.22
C LEU A 74 -1.17 -22.53 -6.30
N ASP A 75 -1.14 -23.86 -6.16
CA ASP A 75 -2.01 -24.60 -5.25
C ASP A 75 -1.79 -24.14 -3.81
N MET A 76 -0.53 -24.00 -3.39
CA MET A 76 -0.17 -23.49 -2.08
C MET A 76 -0.70 -22.05 -1.83
N ILE A 77 -0.61 -21.16 -2.81
CA ILE A 77 -1.17 -19.80 -2.69
C ILE A 77 -2.69 -19.85 -2.51
N LYS A 78 -3.39 -20.69 -3.28
CA LYS A 78 -4.84 -20.85 -3.16
C LYS A 78 -5.25 -21.41 -1.80
N GLU A 79 -4.49 -22.37 -1.26
CA GLU A 79 -4.73 -22.99 0.05
C GLU A 79 -4.57 -22.00 1.21
N MET A 80 -3.81 -20.90 1.02
CA MET A 80 -3.67 -19.88 2.06
C MET A 80 -4.95 -19.08 2.31
N GLY A 81 -5.92 -19.10 1.40
CA GLY A 81 -7.22 -18.43 1.57
C GLY A 81 -7.15 -16.90 1.61
N VAL A 82 -6.06 -16.31 1.10
CA VAL A 82 -5.88 -14.84 0.98
C VAL A 82 -6.15 -14.38 -0.45
N ALA A 83 -6.57 -13.14 -0.61
CA ALA A 83 -6.77 -12.57 -1.94
C ALA A 83 -5.45 -12.52 -2.71
N VAL A 84 -5.49 -12.85 -4.00
CA VAL A 84 -4.30 -12.85 -4.87
C VAL A 84 -4.34 -11.62 -5.77
N LEU A 85 -3.26 -10.87 -5.79
CA LEU A 85 -3.03 -9.74 -6.68
C LEU A 85 -1.84 -10.08 -7.60
N PRO A 86 -2.08 -10.68 -8.77
CA PRO A 86 -1.01 -10.93 -9.74
C PRO A 86 -0.37 -9.62 -10.20
N ASN A 87 0.91 -9.66 -10.59
CA ASN A 87 1.61 -8.49 -11.10
C ASN A 87 2.25 -8.71 -12.45
N THR A 88 2.49 -7.61 -13.16
CA THR A 88 3.20 -7.56 -14.45
C THR A 88 4.69 -7.20 -14.27
N ALA A 89 5.28 -7.59 -13.14
CA ALA A 89 6.65 -7.25 -12.78
C ALA A 89 7.65 -7.60 -13.89
N GLY A 90 8.49 -6.63 -14.23
CA GLY A 90 9.52 -6.74 -15.25
C GLY A 90 9.03 -6.56 -16.68
N CYS A 91 7.76 -6.21 -16.92
CA CYS A 91 7.29 -5.74 -18.22
C CYS A 91 7.82 -4.32 -18.50
N ARG A 92 8.25 -4.06 -19.72
CA ARG A 92 8.88 -2.80 -20.12
C ARG A 92 8.02 -1.98 -21.08
N THR A 93 6.97 -2.58 -21.62
CA THR A 93 6.06 -1.92 -22.55
C THR A 93 4.62 -2.16 -22.12
N ALA A 94 3.72 -1.25 -22.51
CA ALA A 94 2.29 -1.40 -22.29
C ALA A 94 1.77 -2.73 -22.86
N LYS A 95 2.21 -3.09 -24.07
CA LYS A 95 1.83 -4.35 -24.74
C LYS A 95 2.23 -5.59 -23.93
N GLU A 96 3.47 -5.64 -23.42
CA GLU A 96 3.91 -6.77 -22.57
C GLU A 96 3.08 -6.85 -21.29
N ALA A 97 2.83 -5.70 -20.64
CA ALA A 97 2.05 -5.65 -19.41
C ALA A 97 0.61 -6.11 -19.62
N VAL A 98 -0.05 -5.65 -20.69
CA VAL A 98 -1.41 -6.08 -21.06
C VAL A 98 -1.46 -7.58 -21.32
N THR A 99 -0.55 -8.12 -22.14
CA THR A 99 -0.50 -9.57 -22.42
C THR A 99 -0.27 -10.37 -21.13
N THR A 100 0.64 -9.92 -20.26
CA THR A 100 0.91 -10.58 -18.98
C THR A 100 -0.31 -10.54 -18.05
N ALA A 101 -1.03 -9.43 -18.01
CA ALA A 101 -2.25 -9.28 -17.23
C ALA A 101 -3.36 -10.23 -17.72
N GLN A 102 -3.55 -10.34 -19.03
CA GLN A 102 -4.52 -11.26 -19.64
C GLN A 102 -4.21 -12.72 -19.27
N MET A 103 -2.92 -13.12 -19.35
CA MET A 103 -2.48 -14.45 -18.90
C MET A 103 -2.71 -14.66 -17.40
N ALA A 104 -2.45 -13.63 -16.59
CA ALA A 104 -2.66 -13.71 -15.15
C ALA A 104 -4.14 -13.92 -14.79
N ARG A 105 -5.06 -13.26 -15.49
CA ARG A 105 -6.51 -13.43 -15.31
C ARG A 105 -6.92 -14.88 -15.51
N GLU A 106 -6.45 -15.54 -16.56
CA GLU A 106 -6.78 -16.94 -16.85
C GLU A 106 -6.19 -17.92 -15.82
N ILE A 107 -4.99 -17.63 -15.30
CA ILE A 107 -4.29 -18.53 -14.36
C ILE A 107 -4.86 -18.40 -12.94
N PHE A 108 -5.13 -17.17 -12.49
CA PHE A 108 -5.53 -16.88 -11.11
C PHE A 108 -7.05 -16.71 -10.95
N ASP A 109 -7.82 -16.74 -12.05
CA ASP A 109 -9.26 -16.49 -12.05
C ASP A 109 -9.62 -15.20 -11.29
N THR A 110 -8.92 -14.11 -11.61
CA THR A 110 -9.12 -12.80 -10.97
C THR A 110 -9.02 -11.67 -11.99
N THR A 111 -9.82 -10.63 -11.77
CA THR A 111 -9.69 -9.36 -12.53
C THR A 111 -8.69 -8.40 -11.91
N TRP A 112 -8.20 -8.67 -10.72
CA TRP A 112 -7.21 -7.83 -10.04
C TRP A 112 -5.84 -7.97 -10.71
N ILE A 113 -5.19 -6.84 -10.94
CA ILE A 113 -3.84 -6.81 -11.50
C ILE A 113 -3.02 -5.65 -10.93
N LYS A 114 -1.88 -5.95 -10.31
CA LYS A 114 -0.87 -4.94 -10.01
C LYS A 114 -0.09 -4.66 -11.29
N LEU A 115 -0.34 -3.50 -11.87
CA LEU A 115 0.23 -3.10 -13.14
C LEU A 115 1.57 -2.40 -12.94
N GLU A 116 2.61 -2.99 -13.50
CA GLU A 116 3.96 -2.43 -13.57
C GLU A 116 4.38 -2.35 -15.04
N VAL A 117 4.87 -1.17 -15.46
CA VAL A 117 5.59 -0.96 -16.72
C VAL A 117 6.90 -0.27 -16.34
N ILE A 118 8.02 -0.97 -16.46
CA ILE A 118 9.33 -0.49 -15.96
C ILE A 118 10.04 0.32 -17.03
N GLY A 119 10.32 1.59 -16.73
CA GLY A 119 10.99 2.51 -17.63
C GLY A 119 12.51 2.54 -17.50
N ASN A 120 13.04 2.18 -16.32
CA ASN A 120 14.48 2.15 -16.06
C ASN A 120 14.88 0.94 -15.22
N ASP A 121 15.90 0.21 -15.65
CA ASP A 121 16.31 -1.05 -15.01
C ASP A 121 17.08 -0.88 -13.71
N ASP A 122 17.82 0.21 -13.58
CA ASP A 122 18.68 0.43 -12.42
C ASP A 122 17.87 0.96 -11.22
N THR A 123 16.83 1.76 -11.51
CA THR A 123 15.97 2.36 -10.48
C THR A 123 14.63 1.65 -10.32
N LEU A 124 14.24 0.79 -11.26
CA LEU A 124 12.92 0.17 -11.37
C LEU A 124 11.76 1.20 -11.32
N GLN A 125 12.07 2.41 -11.81
CA GLN A 125 11.11 3.49 -11.95
C GLN A 125 10.08 3.15 -13.04
N PRO A 126 8.78 3.40 -12.82
CA PRO A 126 7.78 3.13 -13.82
C PRO A 126 7.91 4.07 -15.04
N ASP A 127 7.66 3.53 -16.23
CA ASP A 127 7.32 4.32 -17.42
C ASP A 127 5.88 4.82 -17.28
N LEU A 128 5.71 6.06 -16.87
CA LEU A 128 4.39 6.64 -16.60
C LEU A 128 3.53 6.73 -17.86
N PHE A 129 4.12 6.87 -19.06
CA PHE A 129 3.36 6.93 -20.30
C PHE A 129 2.80 5.55 -20.68
N GLY A 130 3.67 4.54 -20.69
CA GLY A 130 3.27 3.16 -20.93
C GLY A 130 2.34 2.62 -19.85
N LEU A 131 2.51 3.06 -18.60
CA LEU A 131 1.65 2.70 -17.48
C LEU A 131 0.21 3.20 -17.68
N VAL A 132 0.03 4.48 -18.06
CA VAL A 132 -1.29 5.07 -18.33
C VAL A 132 -1.96 4.42 -19.55
N GLU A 133 -1.19 4.14 -20.61
CA GLU A 133 -1.67 3.42 -21.78
C GLU A 133 -2.20 2.03 -21.41
N ALA A 134 -1.38 1.23 -20.73
CA ALA A 134 -1.75 -0.12 -20.31
C ALA A 134 -2.94 -0.12 -19.35
N ALA A 135 -2.98 0.81 -18.40
CA ALA A 135 -4.08 0.96 -17.45
C ALA A 135 -5.41 1.21 -18.17
N GLY A 136 -5.42 2.11 -19.16
CA GLY A 136 -6.61 2.40 -19.96
C GLY A 136 -7.10 1.21 -20.79
N ILE A 137 -6.20 0.40 -21.34
CA ILE A 137 -6.55 -0.83 -22.07
C ILE A 137 -7.19 -1.83 -21.10
N LEU A 138 -6.49 -2.13 -20.00
CA LEU A 138 -6.94 -3.13 -19.03
C LEU A 138 -8.25 -2.74 -18.33
N ALA A 139 -8.44 -1.46 -18.00
CA ALA A 139 -9.70 -0.98 -17.42
C ALA A 139 -10.90 -1.19 -18.36
N ARG A 140 -10.72 -0.94 -19.66
CA ARG A 140 -11.77 -1.24 -20.68
C ARG A 140 -12.03 -2.73 -20.87
N GLU A 141 -11.04 -3.57 -20.59
CA GLU A 141 -11.18 -5.04 -20.60
C GLU A 141 -11.76 -5.61 -19.29
N GLY A 142 -12.16 -4.74 -18.35
CA GLY A 142 -12.80 -5.11 -17.10
C GLY A 142 -11.84 -5.50 -15.97
N PHE A 143 -10.54 -5.16 -16.07
CA PHE A 143 -9.61 -5.35 -14.97
C PHE A 143 -9.78 -4.31 -13.87
N SER A 144 -9.57 -4.74 -12.65
CA SER A 144 -9.36 -3.90 -11.48
C SER A 144 -7.87 -3.59 -11.36
N VAL A 145 -7.46 -2.43 -11.87
CA VAL A 145 -6.04 -2.09 -12.04
C VAL A 145 -5.48 -1.42 -10.80
N PHE A 146 -4.38 -1.96 -10.28
CA PHE A 146 -3.58 -1.42 -9.19
C PHE A 146 -2.24 -0.90 -9.75
N PRO A 147 -2.16 0.36 -10.18
CA PRO A 147 -1.00 0.86 -10.91
C PRO A 147 0.16 1.22 -9.98
N TYR A 148 1.32 0.57 -10.16
CA TYR A 148 2.57 0.98 -9.54
C TYR A 148 3.06 2.27 -10.19
N THR A 149 3.03 3.36 -9.45
CA THR A 149 3.34 4.71 -9.94
C THR A 149 4.30 5.44 -9.00
N THR A 150 4.66 6.65 -9.36
CA THR A 150 5.37 7.59 -8.48
C THR A 150 4.37 8.45 -7.70
N GLU A 151 4.89 9.37 -6.87
CA GLU A 151 4.11 10.39 -6.16
C GLU A 151 3.70 11.58 -7.06
N ASP A 152 3.81 11.46 -8.39
CA ASP A 152 3.44 12.49 -9.36
C ASP A 152 1.91 12.62 -9.48
N LEU A 153 1.39 13.81 -9.17
CA LEU A 153 -0.06 14.07 -9.21
C LEU A 153 -0.63 14.04 -10.63
N VAL A 154 0.13 14.51 -11.62
CA VAL A 154 -0.34 14.52 -13.03
C VAL A 154 -0.48 13.10 -13.56
N ALA A 155 0.49 12.23 -13.24
CA ALA A 155 0.40 10.82 -13.56
C ALA A 155 -0.78 10.15 -12.85
N ALA A 156 -0.99 10.45 -11.58
CA ALA A 156 -2.11 9.93 -10.79
C ALA A 156 -3.47 10.34 -11.38
N GLU A 157 -3.66 11.61 -11.76
CA GLU A 157 -4.87 12.07 -12.44
C GLU A 157 -5.13 11.33 -13.75
N ARG A 158 -4.09 11.11 -14.55
CA ARG A 158 -4.21 10.36 -15.82
C ARG A 158 -4.57 8.89 -15.58
N LEU A 159 -4.03 8.26 -14.54
CA LEU A 159 -4.40 6.89 -14.15
C LEU A 159 -5.86 6.81 -13.70
N MET A 160 -6.34 7.78 -12.91
CA MET A 160 -7.75 7.86 -12.54
C MET A 160 -8.66 8.06 -13.78
N ALA A 161 -8.28 8.95 -14.67
CA ALA A 161 -9.00 9.18 -15.94
C ALA A 161 -8.97 7.94 -16.86
N ALA A 162 -7.92 7.12 -16.79
CA ALA A 162 -7.82 5.84 -17.51
C ALA A 162 -8.71 4.73 -16.93
N GLY A 163 -9.34 4.95 -15.76
CA GLY A 163 -10.28 4.01 -15.14
C GLY A 163 -9.78 3.31 -13.87
N CYS A 164 -8.59 3.65 -13.38
CA CYS A 164 -8.13 3.17 -12.08
C CYS A 164 -8.98 3.75 -10.96
N ARG A 165 -9.22 2.95 -9.91
CA ARG A 165 -9.94 3.38 -8.69
C ARG A 165 -9.11 3.20 -7.43
N VAL A 166 -7.88 2.78 -7.58
CA VAL A 166 -6.85 2.64 -6.56
C VAL A 166 -5.57 3.20 -7.13
N LEU A 167 -4.72 3.81 -6.33
CA LEU A 167 -3.39 4.26 -6.73
C LEU A 167 -2.34 3.63 -5.82
N MET A 168 -1.20 3.25 -6.40
CA MET A 168 -0.09 2.64 -5.67
C MET A 168 1.20 3.45 -5.88
N PRO A 169 1.30 4.65 -5.27
CA PRO A 169 2.55 5.41 -5.33
C PRO A 169 3.66 4.71 -4.53
N TRP A 170 4.87 4.79 -5.02
CA TRP A 170 6.03 4.31 -4.31
C TRP A 170 6.37 5.15 -3.08
N GLY A 171 6.94 4.51 -2.04
CA GLY A 171 7.65 5.24 -0.98
C GLY A 171 9.05 5.66 -1.44
N ALA A 172 9.75 4.73 -2.07
CA ALA A 172 11.06 4.88 -2.72
C ALA A 172 11.21 3.76 -3.77
N PRO A 173 12.26 3.79 -4.61
CA PRO A 173 12.48 2.74 -5.60
C PRO A 173 12.49 1.33 -5.00
N ILE A 174 12.00 0.36 -5.78
CA ILE A 174 11.84 -1.05 -5.37
C ILE A 174 13.15 -1.60 -4.78
N GLY A 175 13.07 -2.21 -3.61
CA GLY A 175 14.19 -2.91 -2.98
C GLY A 175 15.21 -2.03 -2.27
N THR A 176 15.03 -0.71 -2.25
CA THR A 176 15.99 0.24 -1.64
C THR A 176 15.88 0.32 -0.11
N GLY A 177 14.72 0.02 0.46
CA GLY A 177 14.48 0.11 1.91
C GLY A 177 14.56 1.52 2.50
N ARG A 178 14.52 2.57 1.66
CA ARG A 178 14.70 3.97 2.07
C ARG A 178 13.49 4.60 2.77
N GLY A 179 12.38 3.90 2.81
CA GLY A 179 11.13 4.41 3.40
C GLY A 179 10.40 5.38 2.47
N LEU A 180 9.88 6.44 3.02
CA LEU A 180 9.14 7.46 2.28
C LEU A 180 10.12 8.57 1.86
N ALA A 181 10.68 8.47 0.67
CA ALA A 181 11.72 9.38 0.18
C ALA A 181 11.21 10.82 -0.02
N ASN A 182 9.94 10.96 -0.41
CA ASN A 182 9.30 12.27 -0.61
C ASN A 182 7.97 12.36 0.17
N PRO A 183 8.03 12.47 1.51
CA PRO A 183 6.83 12.49 2.34
C PRO A 183 5.91 13.68 2.07
N THR A 184 6.47 14.80 1.58
CA THR A 184 5.68 15.98 1.24
C THR A 184 4.79 15.74 0.03
N ALA A 185 5.31 15.14 -1.04
CA ALA A 185 4.51 14.80 -2.21
C ALA A 185 3.47 13.72 -1.88
N LEU A 186 3.82 12.73 -1.06
CA LEU A 186 2.89 11.72 -0.61
C LEU A 186 1.72 12.31 0.21
N ARG A 187 1.99 13.28 1.12
CA ARG A 187 0.93 14.01 1.82
C ARG A 187 0.05 14.81 0.86
N SER A 188 0.66 15.45 -0.14
CA SER A 188 -0.07 16.20 -1.16
C SER A 188 -0.99 15.27 -1.95
N MET A 189 -0.52 14.08 -2.34
CA MET A 189 -1.31 13.08 -3.03
C MET A 189 -2.51 12.61 -2.19
N ARG A 190 -2.31 12.31 -0.89
CA ARG A 190 -3.41 11.94 0.02
C ARG A 190 -4.44 13.06 0.15
N LYS A 191 -4.00 14.31 0.24
CA LYS A 191 -4.88 15.48 0.33
C LYS A 191 -5.68 15.71 -0.96
N TYR A 192 -5.05 15.45 -2.11
CA TYR A 192 -5.66 15.63 -3.43
C TYR A 192 -6.69 14.55 -3.77
N PHE A 193 -6.46 13.31 -3.34
CA PHE A 193 -7.33 12.15 -3.53
C PHE A 193 -7.92 11.65 -2.20
N PRO A 194 -8.77 12.44 -1.50
CA PRO A 194 -9.21 12.12 -0.14
C PRO A 194 -10.02 10.82 -0.06
N ASP A 195 -10.77 10.48 -1.10
CA ASP A 195 -11.68 9.33 -1.14
C ASP A 195 -11.15 8.14 -1.97
N THR A 196 -10.00 8.31 -2.62
CA THR A 196 -9.38 7.23 -3.40
C THR A 196 -8.52 6.36 -2.49
N PRO A 197 -8.65 5.03 -2.51
CA PRO A 197 -7.73 4.14 -1.83
C PRO A 197 -6.29 4.32 -2.34
N LEU A 198 -5.39 4.69 -1.44
CA LEU A 198 -3.97 4.89 -1.71
C LEU A 198 -3.16 3.85 -0.96
N ILE A 199 -2.32 3.11 -1.68
CA ILE A 199 -1.45 2.06 -1.15
C ILE A 199 -0.01 2.48 -1.38
N VAL A 200 0.80 2.65 -0.32
CA VAL A 200 2.24 2.85 -0.51
C VAL A 200 2.87 1.52 -0.94
N ASP A 201 3.52 1.54 -2.09
CA ASP A 201 4.17 0.35 -2.67
C ASP A 201 5.65 0.61 -2.90
N ALA A 202 6.50 -0.32 -2.49
CA ALA A 202 7.94 -0.27 -2.64
C ALA A 202 8.69 0.73 -1.73
N GLY A 203 9.97 0.51 -1.58
CA GLY A 203 10.87 1.34 -0.78
C GLY A 203 10.75 1.16 0.74
N ILE A 204 9.73 0.46 1.21
CA ILE A 204 9.51 0.22 2.64
C ILE A 204 10.57 -0.78 3.16
N GLY A 205 11.39 -0.34 4.11
CA GLY A 205 12.50 -1.13 4.64
C GLY A 205 12.43 -1.42 6.14
N ALA A 206 11.56 -0.70 6.86
CA ALA A 206 11.38 -0.88 8.31
C ALA A 206 9.91 -0.72 8.70
N PRO A 207 9.44 -1.35 9.79
CA PRO A 207 8.08 -1.17 10.31
C PRO A 207 7.70 0.29 10.54
N SER A 208 8.63 1.13 11.00
CA SER A 208 8.41 2.58 11.18
C SER A 208 8.03 3.32 9.87
N HIS A 209 8.55 2.88 8.72
CA HIS A 209 8.16 3.46 7.44
C HIS A 209 6.70 3.15 7.09
N ALA A 210 6.23 1.94 7.42
CA ALA A 210 4.85 1.55 7.23
C ALA A 210 3.91 2.30 8.19
N ALA A 211 4.30 2.45 9.46
CA ALA A 211 3.57 3.29 10.42
C ALA A 211 3.43 4.73 9.90
N GLN A 212 4.53 5.32 9.45
CA GLN A 212 4.53 6.68 8.88
C GLN A 212 3.57 6.83 7.68
N ALA A 213 3.51 5.84 6.79
CA ALA A 213 2.56 5.85 5.67
C ALA A 213 1.11 5.85 6.18
N MET A 214 0.82 5.02 7.17
CA MET A 214 -0.53 4.95 7.76
C MET A 214 -0.90 6.22 8.52
N GLU A 215 0.03 6.83 9.25
CA GLU A 215 -0.12 8.12 9.94
C GLU A 215 -0.41 9.28 8.96
N MET A 216 0.06 9.19 7.72
CA MET A 216 -0.30 10.14 6.65
C MET A 216 -1.71 9.92 6.08
N GLY A 217 -2.43 8.88 6.53
CA GLY A 217 -3.77 8.54 6.07
C GLY A 217 -3.81 7.68 4.81
N TYR A 218 -2.71 7.02 4.44
CA TYR A 218 -2.74 6.00 3.41
C TYR A 218 -3.58 4.81 3.86
N ASP A 219 -4.20 4.13 2.90
CA ASP A 219 -5.17 3.09 3.22
C ASP A 219 -4.53 1.73 3.45
N ALA A 220 -3.37 1.47 2.84
CA ALA A 220 -2.62 0.24 2.99
C ALA A 220 -1.14 0.42 2.60
N VAL A 221 -0.34 -0.60 2.89
CA VAL A 221 1.07 -0.69 2.49
C VAL A 221 1.32 -2.03 1.83
N LEU A 222 2.00 -2.03 0.69
CA LEU A 222 2.52 -3.24 0.04
C LEU A 222 4.04 -3.28 0.19
N LEU A 223 4.55 -4.40 0.65
CA LEU A 223 5.98 -4.64 0.81
C LEU A 223 6.34 -6.11 0.57
N ASN A 224 7.59 -6.40 0.31
CA ASN A 224 8.11 -7.76 0.17
C ASN A 224 9.53 -7.90 0.73
N THR A 225 10.50 -7.22 0.12
CA THR A 225 11.93 -7.43 0.34
C THR A 225 12.33 -7.27 1.80
N ALA A 226 11.76 -6.29 2.52
CA ALA A 226 12.05 -6.02 3.92
C ALA A 226 11.67 -7.21 4.84
N VAL A 227 10.65 -7.97 4.47
CA VAL A 227 10.26 -9.19 5.18
C VAL A 227 11.07 -10.37 4.68
N ALA A 228 11.07 -10.62 3.38
CA ALA A 228 11.67 -11.81 2.79
C ALA A 228 13.19 -11.94 3.05
N ASN A 229 13.89 -10.81 3.14
CA ASN A 229 15.35 -10.75 3.39
C ASN A 229 15.70 -10.53 4.87
N ALA A 230 14.73 -10.47 5.77
CA ALA A 230 15.01 -10.38 7.20
C ALA A 230 15.67 -11.67 7.70
N ALA A 231 16.46 -11.57 8.78
CA ALA A 231 17.02 -12.74 9.43
C ALA A 231 15.93 -13.70 9.98
N ASP A 232 14.79 -13.13 10.38
CA ASP A 232 13.58 -13.84 10.75
C ASP A 232 12.38 -13.22 10.02
N PRO A 233 12.02 -13.73 8.83
CA PRO A 233 10.90 -13.20 8.03
C PRO A 233 9.55 -13.26 8.73
N VAL A 234 9.31 -14.29 9.53
CA VAL A 234 8.03 -14.48 10.24
C VAL A 234 7.84 -13.41 11.32
N ARG A 235 8.88 -13.16 12.09
CA ARG A 235 8.88 -12.12 13.12
C ARG A 235 8.80 -10.72 12.51
N MET A 236 9.51 -10.50 11.40
CA MET A 236 9.48 -9.21 10.68
C MET A 236 8.10 -8.94 10.08
N ALA A 237 7.43 -9.94 9.52
CA ALA A 237 6.09 -9.83 8.99
C ALA A 237 5.08 -9.38 10.06
N ARG A 238 5.17 -9.96 11.26
CA ARG A 238 4.36 -9.55 12.42
C ARG A 238 4.64 -8.11 12.82
N ALA A 239 5.92 -7.72 12.92
CA ALA A 239 6.31 -6.37 13.29
C ALA A 239 5.76 -5.31 12.30
N PHE A 240 5.70 -5.64 10.99
CA PHE A 240 5.06 -4.77 10.01
C PHE A 240 3.55 -4.68 10.21
N ALA A 241 2.87 -5.78 10.50
CA ALA A 241 1.44 -5.77 10.77
C ALA A 241 1.10 -4.89 11.99
N ASP A 242 1.86 -5.05 13.08
CA ASP A 242 1.70 -4.25 14.30
C ASP A 242 1.92 -2.75 14.03
N ALA A 243 2.94 -2.40 13.26
CA ALA A 243 3.25 -1.02 12.90
C ALA A 243 2.17 -0.37 12.00
N ILE A 244 1.65 -1.12 11.03
CA ILE A 244 0.54 -0.69 10.17
C ILE A 244 -0.71 -0.43 11.00
N HIS A 245 -1.03 -1.34 11.92
CA HIS A 245 -2.16 -1.17 12.83
C HIS A 245 -1.98 0.07 13.70
N ALA A 246 -0.84 0.22 14.37
CA ALA A 246 -0.56 1.36 15.24
C ALA A 246 -0.61 2.71 14.48
N GLY A 247 -0.04 2.79 13.29
CA GLY A 247 -0.08 3.99 12.48
C GLY A 247 -1.50 4.35 12.01
N ARG A 248 -2.32 3.35 11.71
CA ARG A 248 -3.73 3.56 11.35
C ARG A 248 -4.55 4.07 12.54
N GLU A 249 -4.42 3.45 13.69
CA GLU A 249 -5.07 3.90 14.93
C GLU A 249 -4.66 5.33 15.29
N ALA A 250 -3.37 5.67 15.14
CA ALA A 250 -2.89 7.03 15.37
C ALA A 250 -3.54 8.05 14.42
N TYR A 251 -3.65 7.71 13.13
CA TYR A 251 -4.32 8.56 12.14
C TYR A 251 -5.81 8.78 12.47
N GLU A 252 -6.53 7.71 12.83
CA GLU A 252 -7.97 7.78 13.17
C GLU A 252 -8.23 8.49 14.49
N ALA A 253 -7.31 8.36 15.46
CA ALA A 253 -7.37 9.09 16.73
C ALA A 253 -7.09 10.59 16.58
N GLY A 254 -6.43 10.99 15.49
CA GLY A 254 -6.03 12.37 15.25
C GLY A 254 -4.66 12.69 15.85
N LEU A 255 -3.67 12.82 14.99
CA LEU A 255 -2.32 13.19 15.37
C LEU A 255 -2.26 14.65 15.84
N MET A 256 -1.45 14.91 16.87
CA MET A 256 -1.14 16.26 17.30
C MET A 256 -0.40 17.01 16.17
N GLU A 257 -0.78 18.25 15.95
CA GLU A 257 -0.07 19.12 15.00
C GLU A 257 1.36 19.41 15.50
N ALA A 258 2.34 19.27 14.60
CA ALA A 258 3.71 19.65 14.88
C ALA A 258 3.82 21.18 15.06
N ARG A 259 4.56 21.62 16.08
CA ARG A 259 4.78 23.04 16.39
C ARG A 259 6.24 23.34 16.48
N ASP A 260 6.64 24.52 16.00
CA ASP A 260 8.03 24.97 16.07
C ASP A 260 8.44 25.42 17.48
N MET A 261 7.47 25.83 18.32
CA MET A 261 7.72 26.32 19.66
C MET A 261 7.09 25.39 20.71
N ALA A 262 7.79 25.23 21.83
CA ALA A 262 7.30 24.45 22.95
C ALA A 262 6.05 25.07 23.57
N VAL A 263 5.09 24.22 23.92
CA VAL A 263 3.90 24.60 24.70
C VAL A 263 3.93 23.79 26.00
N PRO A 264 3.90 24.45 27.20
CA PRO A 264 3.90 23.73 28.45
C PRO A 264 2.69 22.81 28.57
N SER A 265 2.92 21.55 28.90
CA SER A 265 1.85 20.56 29.16
C SER A 265 1.48 20.47 30.64
N THR A 266 2.33 21.05 31.54
CA THR A 266 2.07 21.07 32.97
C THR A 266 1.34 22.37 33.35
N PRO A 267 0.20 22.33 34.06
CA PRO A 267 -0.50 23.51 34.51
C PRO A 267 0.38 24.36 35.40
N VAL A 268 0.39 25.69 35.19
CA VAL A 268 1.07 26.65 36.06
C VAL A 268 0.16 26.88 37.29
N ALA A 269 0.68 26.54 38.46
CA ALA A 269 0.15 26.85 39.77
C ALA A 269 -1.37 26.57 40.02
N GLY A 270 -1.68 25.50 40.69
CA GLY A 270 -2.92 25.31 41.45
C GLY A 270 -4.11 24.67 40.71
N THR A 271 -4.04 24.46 39.40
CA THR A 271 -5.11 23.75 38.67
C THR A 271 -4.63 22.39 38.21
N PRO A 272 -5.09 21.27 38.80
CA PRO A 272 -4.68 19.94 38.39
C PRO A 272 -5.25 19.49 37.04
N PHE A 273 -6.23 20.24 36.48
CA PHE A 273 -6.87 19.94 35.22
C PHE A 273 -6.99 21.20 34.36
N PHE A 274 -6.94 21.05 33.04
CA PHE A 274 -7.23 22.14 32.12
C PHE A 274 -8.69 22.57 32.32
N ASP A 275 -8.90 23.87 32.49
CA ASP A 275 -10.22 24.45 32.40
C ASP A 275 -10.65 24.43 30.92
N LEU A 276 -11.55 23.51 30.57
CA LEU A 276 -12.11 23.39 29.21
C LEU A 276 -13.22 24.42 28.96
N GLY A 277 -13.38 25.41 29.85
CA GLY A 277 -14.48 26.32 29.89
C GLY A 277 -14.13 27.79 29.81
N SER A 278 -13.36 28.25 28.84
CA SER A 278 -13.30 29.71 28.53
C SER A 278 -12.96 29.93 27.05
#